data_23204b766f85f7ecb94e2675ab1fded2
#
_entry.id   23204b766f85f7ecb94e2675ab1fded2
#
_cell.length_a   1.000
_cell.length_b   1.000
_cell.length_c   1.000
_cell.angle_alpha   90.00
_cell.angle_beta   90.00
_cell.angle_gamma   90.00
#
_symmetry.space_group_name_H-M   'P 1'
#
loop_
_entity.id
_entity.type
_entity.pdbx_description
1 polymer ?
#
loop_
_entity_poly.entity_id
_entity_poly.type
_entity_poly.pdbx_seq_one_letter_code
_entity_poly.pdbx_strand_id
1 'polypeptide(L)'
;MSVVVAIDAGTTGVRAIAFDHSGLPLTSSYQEFNQYFPQPGWVEHDAEEIWSAIHTVLGHLGRALQTMDQSVAAIGITDQRETIVAWDWTTGRPLHRAIVWQDRRTSDLCAQLESEGVLPMVRSATGLVLDPYFSATKARWIFTEGGITPDHSVALGTIDSWLVWKLTNGATHITDATNASRTMLFDIRNGQWSEELCDLFGVPMHVLPEVVPSSGRMALTSDSCPLGAGIPISGIAGDQQAALFGQACFEPGMAKNTYGTGSFVLMNMGATCPAPVDGLLTTIAWSLPDASGVPKLTYAYEGAIFVTGSGVQWLRDGLQVIENSSDVTALAASVESSEGVVIVPAFTGLGSPWWDPYARGTILGITRGTSAAHLARAMLESIALQTRDVVEAMASAGGLTLSALRADGGAASDFVLQLQADQLGVPVHRPVVQETTALGAAYLAGLAEGIWDSVEHISRNWAIDVAIEPQADRSLVDTAHQQWLRAVERSRGWAKFTPQG
;
A
#
# COMPACT_ATOMS: atom_id res chain seq x y z
N MET A 1 -0.94 -0.56 32.86
CA MET A 1 -0.24 -1.43 31.87
C MET A 1 0.23 -0.54 30.74
N SER A 2 1.20 -0.99 29.94
CA SER A 2 1.65 -0.19 28.79
C SER A 2 1.04 -0.68 27.48
N VAL A 3 0.93 0.23 26.53
CA VAL A 3 0.40 -0.04 25.18
C VAL A 3 1.40 0.41 24.11
N VAL A 4 1.28 -0.14 22.91
CA VAL A 4 1.95 0.38 21.70
C VAL A 4 0.95 1.19 20.92
N VAL A 5 1.31 2.42 20.53
CA VAL A 5 0.47 3.27 19.71
C VAL A 5 0.95 3.20 18.26
N ALA A 6 0.05 2.87 17.36
CA ALA A 6 0.29 3.01 15.92
C ALA A 6 -0.35 4.29 15.38
N ILE A 7 0.41 5.04 14.57
CA ILE A 7 -0.06 6.14 13.74
C ILE A 7 -0.17 5.62 12.32
N ASP A 8 -1.37 5.64 11.76
CA ASP A 8 -1.64 5.26 10.36
C ASP A 8 -2.06 6.52 9.59
N ALA A 9 -1.15 7.02 8.78
CA ALA A 9 -1.35 8.20 7.95
C ALA A 9 -1.76 7.81 6.52
N GLY A 10 -3.03 7.46 6.34
CA GLY A 10 -3.58 7.04 5.06
C GLY A 10 -3.78 8.17 4.07
N THR A 11 -4.35 7.85 2.89
CA THR A 11 -4.55 8.84 1.81
C THR A 11 -5.70 9.81 2.10
N THR A 12 -6.75 9.39 2.80
CA THR A 12 -7.94 10.21 3.02
C THR A 12 -8.10 10.71 4.46
N GLY A 13 -7.30 10.17 5.37
CA GLY A 13 -7.38 10.49 6.79
C GLY A 13 -6.28 9.80 7.58
N VAL A 14 -6.18 10.17 8.82
CA VAL A 14 -5.20 9.61 9.77
C VAL A 14 -5.91 8.89 10.91
N ARG A 15 -5.29 7.84 11.39
CA ARG A 15 -5.79 7.06 12.52
C ARG A 15 -4.68 6.85 13.55
N ALA A 16 -5.02 6.90 14.83
CA ALA A 16 -4.16 6.45 15.92
C ALA A 16 -4.86 5.33 16.66
N ILE A 17 -4.18 4.21 16.88
CA ILE A 17 -4.71 3.02 17.57
C ILE A 17 -3.74 2.61 18.66
N ALA A 18 -4.24 2.34 19.85
CA ALA A 18 -3.47 1.76 20.94
C ALA A 18 -3.73 0.25 21.00
N PHE A 19 -2.65 -0.53 20.94
CA PHE A 19 -2.68 -2.00 21.01
C PHE A 19 -2.11 -2.48 22.36
N ASP A 20 -2.76 -3.49 22.92
CA ASP A 20 -2.23 -4.19 24.09
C ASP A 20 -1.13 -5.21 23.74
N HIS A 21 -0.58 -5.89 24.74
CA HIS A 21 0.46 -6.90 24.53
C HIS A 21 -0.01 -8.17 23.81
N SER A 22 -1.33 -8.35 23.65
CA SER A 22 -1.91 -9.43 22.85
C SER A 22 -2.07 -9.02 21.37
N GLY A 23 -1.79 -7.74 21.04
CA GLY A 23 -2.01 -7.18 19.70
C GLY A 23 -3.46 -6.79 19.45
N LEU A 24 -4.32 -6.74 20.49
CA LEU A 24 -5.70 -6.33 20.34
C LEU A 24 -5.84 -4.81 20.48
N PRO A 25 -6.67 -4.15 19.66
CA PRO A 25 -6.92 -2.71 19.78
C PRO A 25 -7.75 -2.41 21.02
N LEU A 26 -7.26 -1.50 21.87
CA LEU A 26 -7.97 -1.03 23.07
C LEU A 26 -8.83 0.20 22.78
N THR A 27 -8.30 1.16 22.05
CA THR A 27 -8.98 2.40 21.69
C THR A 27 -8.35 2.99 20.44
N SER A 28 -9.12 3.77 19.70
CA SER A 28 -8.67 4.43 18.47
C SER A 28 -9.29 5.81 18.31
N SER A 29 -8.66 6.63 17.49
CA SER A 29 -9.19 7.91 17.04
C SER A 29 -8.89 8.08 15.54
N TYR A 30 -9.82 8.67 14.79
CA TYR A 30 -9.70 8.88 13.34
C TYR A 30 -10.11 10.31 12.98
N GLN A 31 -9.42 10.89 12.00
CA GLN A 31 -9.77 12.18 11.43
C GLN A 31 -9.41 12.22 9.94
N GLU A 32 -10.33 12.71 9.12
CA GLU A 32 -10.09 13.04 7.71
C GLU A 32 -9.38 14.38 7.57
N PHE A 33 -8.71 14.56 6.42
CA PHE A 33 -8.13 15.84 5.99
C PHE A 33 -8.46 16.12 4.52
N ASN A 34 -8.29 17.37 4.09
CA ASN A 34 -8.67 17.78 2.75
C ASN A 34 -7.73 17.22 1.68
N GLN A 35 -8.31 16.90 0.54
CA GLN A 35 -7.57 16.57 -0.68
C GLN A 35 -7.75 17.67 -1.70
N TYR A 36 -6.69 17.97 -2.43
CA TYR A 36 -6.66 19.08 -3.38
C TYR A 36 -6.41 18.58 -4.79
N PHE A 37 -7.19 19.07 -5.75
CA PHE A 37 -7.13 18.69 -7.16
C PHE A 37 -6.95 19.94 -8.02
N PRO A 38 -5.75 20.58 -8.02
CA PRO A 38 -5.56 21.88 -8.66
C PRO A 38 -5.68 21.86 -10.18
N GLN A 39 -5.40 20.71 -10.80
CA GLN A 39 -5.56 20.49 -12.24
C GLN A 39 -6.00 19.04 -12.51
N PRO A 40 -6.53 18.71 -13.70
CA PRO A 40 -6.84 17.32 -14.06
C PRO A 40 -5.62 16.41 -13.91
N GLY A 41 -5.77 15.34 -13.13
CA GLY A 41 -4.71 14.37 -12.84
C GLY A 41 -3.73 14.81 -11.74
N TRP A 42 -3.85 16.01 -11.18
CA TRP A 42 -3.04 16.45 -10.05
C TRP A 42 -3.75 16.13 -8.74
N VAL A 43 -3.00 15.60 -7.79
CA VAL A 43 -3.49 15.27 -6.45
C VAL A 43 -2.48 15.75 -5.41
N GLU A 44 -2.92 16.59 -4.50
CA GLU A 44 -2.08 17.19 -3.48
C GLU A 44 -2.71 17.11 -2.09
N HIS A 45 -1.86 17.03 -1.07
CA HIS A 45 -2.25 17.20 0.33
C HIS A 45 -1.52 18.38 0.96
N ASP A 46 -2.15 19.01 1.93
CA ASP A 46 -1.46 19.96 2.80
C ASP A 46 -0.78 19.19 3.94
N ALA A 47 0.55 19.22 4.01
CA ALA A 47 1.30 18.47 5.01
C ALA A 47 1.03 18.98 6.45
N GLU A 48 0.69 20.26 6.62
CA GLU A 48 0.29 20.80 7.93
C GLU A 48 -1.13 20.36 8.33
N GLU A 49 -2.04 20.14 7.38
CA GLU A 49 -3.35 19.54 7.68
C GLU A 49 -3.20 18.09 8.12
N ILE A 50 -2.31 17.29 7.47
CA ILE A 50 -1.98 15.94 7.92
C ILE A 50 -1.43 15.95 9.34
N TRP A 51 -0.47 16.83 9.65
CA TRP A 51 0.07 16.99 10.98
C TRP A 51 -0.99 17.42 12.01
N SER A 52 -1.84 18.37 11.67
CA SER A 52 -2.92 18.85 12.54
C SER A 52 -3.91 17.72 12.88
N ALA A 53 -4.25 16.90 11.88
CA ALA A 53 -5.12 15.74 12.07
C ALA A 53 -4.45 14.70 12.99
N ILE A 54 -3.14 14.41 12.79
CA ILE A 54 -2.37 13.51 13.67
C ILE A 54 -2.31 14.06 15.09
N HIS A 55 -2.01 15.34 15.26
CA HIS A 55 -1.99 15.98 16.56
C HIS A 55 -3.34 15.84 17.29
N THR A 56 -4.44 16.00 16.56
CA THR A 56 -5.80 15.84 17.11
C THR A 56 -6.08 14.41 17.54
N VAL A 57 -5.83 13.41 16.65
CA VAL A 57 -6.11 12.00 16.97
C VAL A 57 -5.24 11.49 18.12
N LEU A 58 -3.96 11.89 18.19
CA LEU A 58 -3.07 11.56 19.31
C LEU A 58 -3.55 12.22 20.62
N GLY A 59 -4.02 13.47 20.58
CA GLY A 59 -4.59 14.15 21.74
C GLY A 59 -5.87 13.47 22.26
N HIS A 60 -6.74 12.99 21.36
CA HIS A 60 -7.92 12.21 21.74
C HIS A 60 -7.52 10.87 22.35
N LEU A 61 -6.61 10.16 21.68
CA LEU A 61 -6.11 8.85 22.14
C LEU A 61 -5.44 8.98 23.54
N GLY A 62 -4.59 10.00 23.73
CA GLY A 62 -3.90 10.24 25.00
C GLY A 62 -4.86 10.44 26.17
N ARG A 63 -5.95 11.22 25.99
CA ARG A 63 -7.00 11.37 27.00
C ARG A 63 -7.72 10.06 27.32
N ALA A 64 -8.01 9.26 26.31
CA ALA A 64 -8.62 7.95 26.51
C ALA A 64 -7.70 7.01 27.30
N LEU A 65 -6.42 6.96 26.95
CA LEU A 65 -5.41 6.15 27.64
C LEU A 65 -5.22 6.57 29.11
N GLN A 66 -5.20 7.88 29.39
CA GLN A 66 -5.18 8.39 30.77
C GLN A 66 -6.39 7.90 31.59
N THR A 67 -7.59 7.92 30.99
CA THR A 67 -8.81 7.42 31.64
C THR A 67 -8.73 5.91 31.95
N MET A 68 -8.02 5.17 31.11
CA MET A 68 -7.81 3.72 31.26
C MET A 68 -6.58 3.37 32.12
N ASP A 69 -5.88 4.35 32.68
CA ASP A 69 -4.60 4.17 33.43
C ASP A 69 -3.55 3.39 32.61
N GLN A 70 -3.43 3.74 31.30
CA GLN A 70 -2.47 3.13 30.39
C GLN A 70 -1.34 4.12 30.07
N SER A 71 -0.09 3.62 29.99
CA SER A 71 1.07 4.36 29.52
C SER A 71 1.46 3.92 28.10
N VAL A 72 2.05 4.81 27.32
CA VAL A 72 2.56 4.49 25.97
C VAL A 72 4.01 4.03 26.09
N ALA A 73 4.29 2.81 25.65
CA ALA A 73 5.63 2.21 25.64
C ALA A 73 6.42 2.58 24.39
N ALA A 74 5.76 2.64 23.23
CA ALA A 74 6.37 2.95 21.94
C ALA A 74 5.34 3.47 20.94
N ILE A 75 5.84 4.16 19.91
CA ILE A 75 5.06 4.59 18.73
C ILE A 75 5.58 3.85 17.49
N GLY A 76 4.65 3.25 16.73
CA GLY A 76 4.86 2.79 15.37
C GLY A 76 4.19 3.74 14.38
N ILE A 77 4.80 3.96 13.21
CA ILE A 77 4.30 4.82 12.14
C ILE A 77 4.12 3.98 10.89
N THR A 78 2.96 4.10 10.28
CA THR A 78 2.71 3.63 8.92
C THR A 78 2.02 4.72 8.13
N ASP A 79 2.24 4.75 6.83
CA ASP A 79 1.83 5.86 6.00
C ASP A 79 1.54 5.45 4.55
N GLN A 80 0.75 6.28 3.87
CA GLN A 80 0.62 6.24 2.42
C GLN A 80 2.00 6.41 1.78
N ARG A 81 2.42 5.42 1.01
CA ARG A 81 3.75 5.41 0.38
C ARG A 81 3.84 6.43 -0.74
N GLU A 82 5.05 6.72 -1.21
CA GLU A 82 5.40 7.51 -2.41
C GLU A 82 4.95 8.99 -2.38
N THR A 83 4.05 9.38 -1.49
CA THR A 83 3.66 10.78 -1.31
C THR A 83 4.84 11.57 -0.74
N ILE A 84 5.22 12.67 -1.41
CA ILE A 84 6.46 13.38 -1.11
C ILE A 84 6.20 14.79 -0.58
N VAL A 85 6.96 15.18 0.42
CA VAL A 85 6.93 16.49 1.07
C VAL A 85 8.31 17.14 0.95
N ALA A 86 8.35 18.43 0.60
CA ALA A 86 9.54 19.28 0.71
C ALA A 86 9.27 20.39 1.75
N TRP A 87 10.20 20.58 2.67
CA TRP A 87 10.06 21.60 3.73
C TRP A 87 11.37 22.31 4.02
N ASP A 88 11.27 23.48 4.60
CA ASP A 88 12.43 24.24 5.06
C ASP A 88 12.99 23.62 6.35
N TRP A 89 14.25 23.26 6.33
CA TRP A 89 14.95 22.59 7.42
C TRP A 89 14.97 23.40 8.72
N THR A 90 14.98 24.70 8.65
CA THR A 90 15.08 25.57 9.83
C THR A 90 13.73 25.81 10.48
N THR A 91 12.71 26.07 9.66
CA THR A 91 11.39 26.47 10.14
C THR A 91 10.40 25.31 10.23
N GLY A 92 10.70 24.19 9.56
CA GLY A 92 9.78 23.06 9.42
C GLY A 92 8.54 23.38 8.58
N ARG A 93 8.55 24.48 7.79
CA ARG A 93 7.40 24.83 6.94
C ARG A 93 7.45 24.10 5.60
N PRO A 94 6.34 23.45 5.18
CA PRO A 94 6.25 22.93 3.82
C PRO A 94 6.50 24.02 2.79
N LEU A 95 7.33 23.73 1.80
CA LEU A 95 7.66 24.65 0.69
C LEU A 95 6.69 24.50 -0.48
N HIS A 96 6.04 23.34 -0.56
CA HIS A 96 5.00 23.02 -1.51
C HIS A 96 4.00 22.07 -0.84
N ARG A 97 2.77 21.96 -1.36
CA ARG A 97 1.88 20.89 -0.94
C ARG A 97 2.50 19.52 -1.27
N ALA A 98 2.25 18.52 -0.43
CA ALA A 98 2.68 17.16 -0.69
C ALA A 98 2.07 16.66 -2.01
N ILE A 99 2.91 16.12 -2.90
CA ILE A 99 2.44 15.52 -4.15
C ILE A 99 2.15 14.06 -3.88
N VAL A 100 0.87 13.69 -4.05
CA VAL A 100 0.34 12.39 -3.65
C VAL A 100 0.75 11.29 -4.65
N TRP A 101 0.82 10.04 -4.20
CA TRP A 101 1.11 8.87 -5.01
C TRP A 101 0.17 8.70 -6.23
N GLN A 102 -1.07 9.20 -6.14
CA GLN A 102 -2.07 9.17 -7.22
C GLN A 102 -1.84 10.22 -8.31
N ASP A 103 -0.96 11.20 -8.06
CA ASP A 103 -0.71 12.32 -8.96
C ASP A 103 -0.07 11.87 -10.27
N ARG A 104 -0.55 12.40 -11.39
CA ARG A 104 -0.11 12.02 -12.74
C ARG A 104 0.63 13.13 -13.48
N ARG A 105 1.00 14.26 -12.81
CA ARG A 105 1.65 15.42 -13.46
C ARG A 105 2.97 15.10 -14.15
N THR A 106 3.66 14.06 -13.74
CA THR A 106 4.96 13.65 -14.28
C THR A 106 4.88 12.50 -15.28
N SER A 107 3.68 12.19 -15.82
CA SER A 107 3.49 11.10 -16.77
C SER A 107 4.33 11.29 -18.04
N ASP A 108 4.43 12.52 -18.56
CA ASP A 108 5.21 12.80 -19.77
C ASP A 108 6.70 12.61 -19.56
N LEU A 109 7.21 12.96 -18.36
CA LEU A 109 8.60 12.69 -17.98
C LEU A 109 8.87 11.18 -17.92
N CYS A 110 7.96 10.39 -17.34
CA CYS A 110 8.10 8.93 -17.32
C CYS A 110 8.15 8.36 -18.74
N ALA A 111 7.26 8.79 -19.64
CA ALA A 111 7.25 8.36 -21.03
C ALA A 111 8.53 8.77 -21.78
N GLN A 112 9.04 9.97 -21.54
CA GLN A 112 10.32 10.42 -22.10
C GLN A 112 11.48 9.52 -21.65
N LEU A 113 11.65 9.29 -20.34
CA LEU A 113 12.71 8.45 -19.77
C LEU A 113 12.62 7.00 -20.28
N GLU A 114 11.39 6.47 -20.46
CA GLU A 114 11.19 5.16 -21.06
C GLU A 114 11.66 5.13 -22.53
N SER A 115 11.34 6.17 -23.32
CA SER A 115 11.80 6.31 -24.71
C SER A 115 13.31 6.46 -24.84
N GLU A 116 13.97 7.00 -23.84
CA GLU A 116 15.43 7.13 -23.72
C GLU A 116 16.12 5.81 -23.30
N GLY A 117 15.34 4.76 -22.99
CA GLY A 117 15.85 3.45 -22.62
C GLY A 117 16.35 3.34 -21.17
N VAL A 118 15.90 4.21 -20.28
CA VAL A 118 16.35 4.28 -18.88
C VAL A 118 15.73 3.18 -18.01
N LEU A 119 14.57 2.63 -18.39
CA LEU A 119 13.80 1.65 -17.60
C LEU A 119 14.63 0.45 -17.10
N PRO A 120 15.52 -0.21 -17.89
CA PRO A 120 16.29 -1.36 -17.40
C PRO A 120 17.20 -1.02 -16.22
N MET A 121 17.82 0.16 -16.21
CA MET A 121 18.68 0.61 -15.11
C MET A 121 17.85 0.89 -13.85
N VAL A 122 16.79 1.70 -13.96
CA VAL A 122 15.88 1.98 -12.85
C VAL A 122 15.35 0.69 -12.26
N ARG A 123 14.84 -0.21 -13.10
CA ARG A 123 14.26 -1.48 -12.67
C ARG A 123 15.26 -2.40 -12.00
N SER A 124 16.50 -2.45 -12.50
CA SER A 124 17.56 -3.26 -11.90
C SER A 124 17.94 -2.80 -10.49
N ALA A 125 18.00 -1.47 -10.26
CA ALA A 125 18.38 -0.91 -8.97
C ALA A 125 17.20 -0.91 -7.97
N THR A 126 15.99 -0.57 -8.44
CA THR A 126 14.86 -0.28 -7.55
C THR A 126 13.79 -1.38 -7.49
N GLY A 127 13.74 -2.27 -8.49
CA GLY A 127 12.63 -3.21 -8.68
C GLY A 127 11.33 -2.58 -9.18
N LEU A 128 11.32 -1.28 -9.49
CA LEU A 128 10.17 -0.50 -9.88
C LEU A 128 10.12 -0.27 -11.40
N VAL A 129 9.00 0.27 -11.88
CA VAL A 129 8.81 0.73 -13.26
C VAL A 129 8.85 2.26 -13.31
N LEU A 130 9.01 2.84 -14.50
CA LEU A 130 8.88 4.28 -14.71
C LEU A 130 7.41 4.67 -14.72
N ASP A 131 6.91 5.08 -13.57
CA ASP A 131 5.52 5.54 -13.40
C ASP A 131 5.49 6.74 -12.44
N PRO A 132 4.66 7.76 -12.68
CA PRO A 132 4.47 8.89 -11.76
C PRO A 132 3.94 8.49 -10.37
N TYR A 133 3.54 7.26 -10.19
CA TYR A 133 3.22 6.67 -8.89
C TYR A 133 4.36 6.87 -7.88
N PHE A 134 5.61 6.65 -8.29
CA PHE A 134 6.80 6.72 -7.43
C PHE A 134 7.32 8.15 -7.22
N SER A 135 8.13 8.36 -6.17
CA SER A 135 8.48 9.69 -5.67
C SER A 135 9.45 10.49 -6.55
N ALA A 136 10.42 9.83 -7.22
CA ALA A 136 11.56 10.53 -7.85
C ALA A 136 11.15 11.58 -8.89
N THR A 137 10.19 11.26 -9.77
CA THR A 137 9.73 12.20 -10.79
C THR A 137 8.98 13.39 -10.20
N LYS A 138 8.23 13.17 -9.09
CA LYS A 138 7.57 14.22 -8.33
C LYS A 138 8.58 15.13 -7.61
N ALA A 139 9.65 14.54 -7.04
CA ALA A 139 10.76 15.29 -6.44
C ALA A 139 11.46 16.18 -7.47
N ARG A 140 11.79 15.64 -8.65
CA ARG A 140 12.32 16.41 -9.77
C ARG A 140 11.40 17.58 -10.13
N TRP A 141 10.09 17.33 -10.24
CA TRP A 141 9.12 18.38 -10.55
C TRP A 141 9.10 19.49 -9.50
N ILE A 142 9.20 19.16 -8.21
CA ILE A 142 9.28 20.14 -7.11
C ILE A 142 10.49 21.07 -7.30
N PHE A 143 11.64 20.52 -7.72
CA PHE A 143 12.88 21.27 -7.87
C PHE A 143 13.00 21.99 -9.22
N THR A 144 12.19 21.64 -10.21
CA THR A 144 12.18 22.30 -11.51
C THR A 144 10.96 23.21 -11.65
N GLU A 145 9.79 22.67 -12.01
CA GLU A 145 8.55 23.41 -12.23
C GLU A 145 7.94 23.96 -10.93
N GLY A 146 8.16 23.28 -9.80
CA GLY A 146 7.75 23.75 -8.46
C GLY A 146 8.59 24.92 -7.95
N GLY A 147 9.71 25.23 -8.60
CA GLY A 147 10.53 26.43 -8.34
C GLY A 147 11.30 26.40 -7.02
N ILE A 148 11.47 25.23 -6.38
CA ILE A 148 12.23 25.09 -5.14
C ILE A 148 13.68 24.74 -5.47
N THR A 149 14.62 25.60 -5.04
CA THR A 149 16.05 25.30 -5.17
C THR A 149 16.45 24.30 -4.09
N PRO A 150 16.97 23.11 -4.44
CA PRO A 150 17.34 22.08 -3.46
C PRO A 150 18.70 22.39 -2.82
N ASP A 151 18.77 23.45 -2.03
CA ASP A 151 19.96 23.79 -1.24
C ASP A 151 19.93 23.14 0.15
N HIS A 152 20.92 23.43 0.99
CA HIS A 152 21.04 22.86 2.35
C HIS A 152 19.94 23.31 3.33
N SER A 153 19.06 24.23 2.94
CA SER A 153 17.90 24.62 3.74
C SER A 153 16.66 23.76 3.46
N VAL A 154 16.73 22.86 2.46
CA VAL A 154 15.60 22.03 2.05
C VAL A 154 15.76 20.61 2.58
N ALA A 155 14.73 20.10 3.21
CA ALA A 155 14.53 18.69 3.49
C ALA A 155 13.46 18.13 2.54
N LEU A 156 13.65 16.89 2.09
CA LEU A 156 12.73 16.14 1.25
C LEU A 156 12.49 14.77 1.87
N GLY A 157 11.26 14.30 1.89
CA GLY A 157 10.96 12.97 2.40
C GLY A 157 9.54 12.52 2.08
N THR A 158 9.25 11.28 2.38
CA THR A 158 7.92 10.70 2.38
C THR A 158 7.15 11.10 3.65
N ILE A 159 5.91 10.70 3.77
CA ILE A 159 5.05 11.10 4.89
C ILE A 159 5.63 10.67 6.24
N ASP A 160 6.23 9.48 6.34
CA ASP A 160 6.91 9.01 7.56
C ASP A 160 8.02 9.99 8.01
N SER A 161 8.86 10.45 7.07
CA SER A 161 9.93 11.42 7.36
C SER A 161 9.37 12.74 7.91
N TRP A 162 8.30 13.23 7.29
CA TRP A 162 7.58 14.43 7.75
C TRP A 162 7.03 14.23 9.15
N LEU A 163 6.40 13.09 9.44
CA LEU A 163 5.82 12.80 10.75
C LEU A 163 6.87 12.68 11.84
N VAL A 164 7.98 11.98 11.57
CA VAL A 164 9.10 11.90 12.53
C VAL A 164 9.68 13.28 12.78
N TRP A 165 9.88 14.09 11.74
CA TRP A 165 10.32 15.47 11.88
C TRP A 165 9.41 16.28 12.81
N LYS A 166 8.10 16.20 12.64
CA LYS A 166 7.12 16.93 13.48
C LYS A 166 7.07 16.39 14.91
N LEU A 167 7.08 15.06 15.08
CA LEU A 167 7.03 14.43 16.41
C LEU A 167 8.30 14.69 17.25
N THR A 168 9.44 14.92 16.58
CA THR A 168 10.73 15.21 17.23
C THR A 168 11.04 16.71 17.29
N ASN A 169 10.10 17.57 16.84
CA ASN A 169 10.30 19.02 16.75
C ASN A 169 11.55 19.42 15.95
N GLY A 170 11.76 18.74 14.80
CA GLY A 170 12.85 19.01 13.88
C GLY A 170 14.20 18.36 14.22
N ALA A 171 14.26 17.51 15.24
CA ALA A 171 15.52 16.91 15.67
C ALA A 171 15.98 15.72 14.81
N THR A 172 15.07 15.08 14.06
CA THR A 172 15.36 13.83 13.35
C THR A 172 14.73 13.82 11.96
N HIS A 173 15.55 13.54 10.93
CA HIS A 173 15.14 13.39 9.54
C HIS A 173 15.53 12.01 9.03
N ILE A 174 14.59 11.07 9.11
CA ILE A 174 14.77 9.66 8.77
C ILE A 174 13.59 9.15 7.93
N THR A 175 13.82 8.07 7.22
CA THR A 175 12.80 7.20 6.61
C THR A 175 13.19 5.75 6.82
N ASP A 176 12.23 4.83 6.75
CA ASP A 176 12.59 3.42 6.79
C ASP A 176 12.91 2.85 5.39
N ALA A 177 13.53 1.67 5.36
CA ALA A 177 13.90 1.02 4.10
C ALA A 177 12.68 0.69 3.21
N THR A 178 11.48 0.47 3.78
CA THR A 178 10.27 0.17 3.00
C THR A 178 9.77 1.39 2.25
N ASN A 179 9.69 2.56 2.90
CA ASN A 179 9.34 3.82 2.26
C ASN A 179 10.41 4.25 1.26
N ALA A 180 11.70 4.18 1.63
CA ALA A 180 12.80 4.48 0.73
C ALA A 180 12.73 3.66 -0.56
N SER A 181 12.39 2.36 -0.48
CA SER A 181 12.28 1.46 -1.64
C SER A 181 11.21 1.88 -2.65
N ARG A 182 10.27 2.79 -2.27
CA ARG A 182 9.19 3.27 -3.14
C ARG A 182 9.50 4.57 -3.86
N THR A 183 10.68 5.12 -3.64
CA THR A 183 11.02 6.46 -4.14
C THR A 183 11.55 6.49 -5.57
N MET A 184 12.02 5.38 -6.13
CA MET A 184 12.89 5.28 -7.33
C MET A 184 14.27 5.97 -7.17
N LEU A 185 14.68 6.28 -5.94
CA LEU A 185 16.00 6.85 -5.62
C LEU A 185 16.87 5.88 -4.83
N PHE A 186 16.31 4.75 -4.38
CA PHE A 186 16.90 3.82 -3.46
C PHE A 186 17.28 2.51 -4.15
N ASP A 187 18.56 2.10 -4.03
CA ASP A 187 19.02 0.78 -4.49
C ASP A 187 18.63 -0.27 -3.45
N ILE A 188 17.60 -1.08 -3.78
CA ILE A 188 17.08 -2.11 -2.88
C ILE A 188 18.06 -3.26 -2.64
N ARG A 189 19.06 -3.48 -3.50
CA ARG A 189 20.06 -4.53 -3.36
C ARG A 189 21.14 -4.16 -2.35
N ASN A 190 21.53 -2.89 -2.37
CA ASN A 190 22.57 -2.35 -1.49
C ASN A 190 22.00 -1.73 -0.21
N GLY A 191 20.68 -1.49 -0.17
CA GLY A 191 20.00 -0.91 0.99
C GLY A 191 20.40 0.55 1.25
N GLN A 192 20.61 1.34 0.20
CA GLN A 192 21.06 2.74 0.29
C GLN A 192 20.55 3.61 -0.85
N TRP A 193 20.55 4.92 -0.67
CA TRP A 193 20.30 5.87 -1.75
C TRP A 193 21.31 5.66 -2.88
N SER A 194 20.84 5.72 -4.14
CA SER A 194 21.69 5.57 -5.33
C SER A 194 22.06 6.94 -5.89
N GLU A 195 23.36 7.25 -5.90
CA GLU A 195 23.88 8.47 -6.52
C GLU A 195 23.47 8.56 -7.99
N GLU A 196 23.58 7.46 -8.74
CA GLU A 196 23.18 7.39 -10.17
C GLU A 196 21.70 7.73 -10.38
N LEU A 197 20.79 7.22 -9.53
CA LEU A 197 19.36 7.55 -9.61
C LEU A 197 19.09 8.98 -9.17
N CYS A 198 19.76 9.45 -8.12
CA CYS A 198 19.65 10.83 -7.65
C CYS A 198 20.07 11.83 -8.74
N ASP A 199 21.17 11.55 -9.44
CA ASP A 199 21.64 12.37 -10.57
C ASP A 199 20.66 12.32 -11.75
N LEU A 200 20.16 11.14 -12.11
CA LEU A 200 19.17 10.95 -13.17
C LEU A 200 17.92 11.82 -12.97
N PHE A 201 17.41 11.83 -11.73
CA PHE A 201 16.21 12.58 -11.40
C PHE A 201 16.50 14.01 -10.90
N GLY A 202 17.77 14.41 -10.78
CA GLY A 202 18.14 15.74 -10.31
C GLY A 202 17.75 16.01 -8.85
N VAL A 203 17.84 14.99 -8.01
CA VAL A 203 17.52 15.04 -6.57
C VAL A 203 18.83 14.95 -5.78
N PRO A 204 19.36 16.03 -5.21
CA PRO A 204 20.61 15.97 -4.46
C PRO A 204 20.52 15.10 -3.22
N MET A 205 21.52 14.27 -2.97
CA MET A 205 21.57 13.36 -1.82
C MET A 205 21.38 14.05 -0.46
N HIS A 206 21.86 15.30 -0.33
CA HIS A 206 21.82 16.02 0.96
C HIS A 206 20.43 16.46 1.40
N VAL A 207 19.42 16.43 0.51
CA VAL A 207 18.03 16.75 0.88
C VAL A 207 17.28 15.51 1.38
N LEU A 208 17.83 14.29 1.17
CA LEU A 208 17.20 13.02 1.50
C LEU A 208 17.40 12.65 2.98
N PRO A 209 16.46 11.93 3.59
CA PRO A 209 16.56 11.46 4.97
C PRO A 209 17.60 10.34 5.13
N GLU A 210 18.08 10.14 6.35
CA GLU A 210 18.80 8.93 6.71
C GLU A 210 17.86 7.72 6.64
N VAL A 211 18.34 6.63 6.05
CA VAL A 211 17.54 5.39 5.96
C VAL A 211 17.83 4.50 7.17
N VAL A 212 16.76 4.13 7.88
CA VAL A 212 16.82 3.32 9.10
C VAL A 212 16.12 1.97 8.92
N PRO A 213 16.38 0.97 9.78
CA PRO A 213 15.59 -0.26 9.82
C PRO A 213 14.11 0.02 10.10
N SER A 214 13.22 -0.90 9.69
CA SER A 214 11.79 -0.77 9.98
C SER A 214 11.45 -0.96 11.46
N SER A 215 12.34 -1.62 12.24
CA SER A 215 12.22 -1.83 13.68
C SER A 215 13.54 -1.48 14.39
N GLY A 216 13.46 -0.66 15.41
CA GLY A 216 14.60 -0.16 16.20
C GLY A 216 14.23 1.17 16.89
N ARG A 217 14.86 1.52 17.99
CA ARG A 217 14.63 2.83 18.62
C ARG A 217 15.32 3.92 17.81
N MET A 218 14.57 4.61 16.96
CA MET A 218 15.09 5.55 15.96
C MET A 218 15.11 6.99 16.48
N ALA A 219 14.08 7.38 17.26
CA ALA A 219 13.94 8.73 17.79
C ALA A 219 13.12 8.72 19.11
N LEU A 220 13.07 9.86 19.78
CA LEU A 220 12.20 10.11 20.91
C LEU A 220 11.27 11.29 20.59
N THR A 221 10.02 11.20 21.00
CA THR A 221 9.08 12.32 20.86
C THR A 221 9.53 13.52 21.68
N SER A 222 9.22 14.71 21.17
CA SER A 222 9.40 15.98 21.87
C SER A 222 8.13 16.42 22.58
N ASP A 223 8.19 17.59 23.25
CA ASP A 223 7.02 18.22 23.89
C ASP A 223 5.90 18.59 22.89
N SER A 224 6.20 18.61 21.59
CA SER A 224 5.18 18.84 20.55
C SER A 224 4.26 17.63 20.33
N CYS A 225 4.62 16.45 20.84
CA CYS A 225 3.80 15.25 20.74
C CYS A 225 2.67 15.27 21.79
N PRO A 226 1.39 15.15 21.38
CA PRO A 226 0.27 15.15 22.34
C PRO A 226 0.25 14.00 23.35
N LEU A 227 0.99 12.93 23.09
CA LEU A 227 1.15 11.80 24.03
C LEU A 227 2.22 12.08 25.08
N GLY A 228 3.03 13.13 24.92
CA GLY A 228 4.14 13.51 25.79
C GLY A 228 5.51 13.33 25.14
N ALA A 229 6.53 13.90 25.81
CA ALA A 229 7.93 13.78 25.39
C ALA A 229 8.57 12.46 25.86
N GLY A 230 9.64 12.05 25.16
CA GLY A 230 10.46 10.91 25.55
C GLY A 230 9.88 9.54 25.21
N ILE A 231 8.79 9.46 24.45
CA ILE A 231 8.23 8.19 23.97
C ILE A 231 9.06 7.71 22.79
N PRO A 232 9.55 6.46 22.77
CA PRO A 232 10.29 5.94 21.62
C PRO A 232 9.44 5.84 20.35
N ILE A 233 9.97 6.34 19.23
CA ILE A 233 9.51 6.04 17.89
C ILE A 233 10.37 4.89 17.41
N SER A 234 9.78 3.69 17.32
CA SER A 234 10.55 2.45 17.21
C SER A 234 10.10 1.51 16.08
N GLY A 235 9.06 1.88 15.34
CA GLY A 235 8.60 1.15 14.16
C GLY A 235 8.18 2.11 13.07
N ILE A 236 8.66 1.90 11.83
CA ILE A 236 8.24 2.66 10.65
C ILE A 236 8.12 1.70 9.48
N ALA A 237 7.02 1.74 8.76
CA ALA A 237 6.87 1.03 7.49
C ALA A 237 5.76 1.65 6.62
N GLY A 238 5.92 1.61 5.32
CA GLY A 238 4.86 1.94 4.38
C GLY A 238 3.63 1.04 4.57
N ASP A 239 2.45 1.55 4.27
CA ASP A 239 1.15 0.92 4.59
C ASP A 239 1.03 -0.54 4.15
N GLN A 240 1.45 -0.87 2.94
CA GLN A 240 1.31 -2.22 2.40
C GLN A 240 2.32 -3.19 3.02
N GLN A 241 3.53 -2.73 3.36
CA GLN A 241 4.54 -3.49 4.06
C GLN A 241 4.15 -3.69 5.54
N ALA A 242 3.64 -2.65 6.18
CA ALA A 242 3.09 -2.75 7.53
C ALA A 242 1.94 -3.77 7.57
N ALA A 243 1.02 -3.75 6.59
CA ALA A 243 -0.04 -4.75 6.49
C ALA A 243 0.50 -6.18 6.31
N LEU A 244 1.55 -6.38 5.49
CA LEU A 244 2.20 -7.69 5.33
C LEU A 244 2.79 -8.18 6.67
N PHE A 245 3.42 -7.28 7.43
CA PHE A 245 3.98 -7.57 8.75
C PHE A 245 2.87 -7.85 9.78
N GLY A 246 1.81 -7.02 9.81
CA GLY A 246 0.65 -7.19 10.68
C GLY A 246 -0.16 -8.46 10.40
N GLN A 247 -0.16 -8.90 9.15
CA GLN A 247 -0.67 -10.21 8.74
C GLN A 247 0.28 -11.35 9.12
N ALA A 248 1.41 -11.10 9.79
CA ALA A 248 2.42 -12.09 10.15
C ALA A 248 2.87 -12.98 8.98
N CYS A 249 3.02 -12.42 7.78
CA CYS A 249 3.48 -13.13 6.59
C CYS A 249 5.02 -13.24 6.59
N PHE A 250 5.59 -13.91 7.59
CA PHE A 250 7.04 -13.89 7.84
C PHE A 250 7.83 -14.91 7.02
N GLU A 251 7.19 -15.94 6.51
CA GLU A 251 7.86 -16.99 5.73
C GLU A 251 7.75 -16.70 4.23
N PRO A 252 8.79 -17.06 3.43
CA PRO A 252 8.71 -16.95 1.97
C PRO A 252 7.51 -17.73 1.40
N GLY A 253 6.79 -17.12 0.46
CA GLY A 253 5.56 -17.65 -0.13
C GLY A 253 4.29 -17.29 0.62
N MET A 254 4.37 -16.76 1.84
CA MET A 254 3.19 -16.18 2.50
C MET A 254 2.81 -14.86 1.82
N ALA A 255 1.51 -14.67 1.61
CA ALA A 255 1.00 -13.49 0.92
C ALA A 255 -0.22 -12.92 1.61
N LYS A 256 -0.39 -11.60 1.45
CA LYS A 256 -1.59 -10.89 1.85
C LYS A 256 -2.21 -10.16 0.66
N ASN A 257 -3.52 -9.93 0.71
CA ASN A 257 -4.22 -8.99 -0.15
C ASN A 257 -5.09 -8.06 0.69
N THR A 258 -4.87 -6.75 0.54
CA THR A 258 -5.72 -5.71 1.13
C THR A 258 -6.73 -5.26 0.08
N TYR A 259 -8.01 -5.55 0.30
CA TYR A 259 -9.14 -5.23 -0.58
C TYR A 259 -9.72 -3.86 -0.20
N GLY A 260 -9.20 -2.80 -0.81
CA GLY A 260 -9.65 -1.41 -0.64
C GLY A 260 -10.41 -0.89 -1.87
N THR A 261 -10.21 0.38 -2.20
CA THR A 261 -10.65 0.99 -3.47
C THR A 261 -10.07 0.24 -4.67
N GLY A 262 -8.77 -0.03 -4.64
CA GLY A 262 -8.06 -1.06 -5.38
C GLY A 262 -7.62 -2.17 -4.43
N SER A 263 -6.81 -3.11 -4.92
CA SER A 263 -6.18 -4.14 -4.10
C SER A 263 -4.67 -4.13 -4.25
N PHE A 264 -3.98 -4.46 -3.15
CA PHE A 264 -2.53 -4.59 -3.14
C PHE A 264 -2.16 -5.96 -2.59
N VAL A 265 -1.61 -6.79 -3.47
CA VAL A 265 -1.11 -8.11 -3.13
C VAL A 265 0.38 -8.00 -2.86
N LEU A 266 0.83 -8.46 -1.70
CA LEU A 266 2.25 -8.60 -1.39
C LEU A 266 2.55 -10.06 -1.02
N MET A 267 3.64 -10.59 -1.59
CA MET A 267 4.17 -11.93 -1.25
C MET A 267 5.59 -11.79 -0.73
N ASN A 268 5.84 -12.35 0.45
CA ASN A 268 7.17 -12.42 1.03
C ASN A 268 8.08 -13.31 0.17
N MET A 269 9.22 -12.77 -0.26
CA MET A 269 10.22 -13.44 -1.10
C MET A 269 11.47 -13.87 -0.33
N GLY A 270 11.53 -13.59 0.99
CA GLY A 270 12.68 -13.90 1.83
C GLY A 270 13.80 -12.88 1.73
N ALA A 271 14.99 -13.27 2.19
CA ALA A 271 16.15 -12.39 2.37
C ALA A 271 16.98 -12.17 1.10
N THR A 272 16.71 -12.89 0.02
CA THR A 272 17.43 -12.70 -1.25
C THR A 272 16.61 -11.79 -2.16
N CYS A 273 17.21 -10.70 -2.65
CA CYS A 273 16.55 -9.81 -3.59
C CYS A 273 16.18 -10.57 -4.87
N PRO A 274 14.88 -10.74 -5.16
CA PRO A 274 14.47 -11.47 -6.35
C PRO A 274 14.75 -10.63 -7.61
N ALA A 275 14.96 -11.30 -8.73
CA ALA A 275 15.09 -10.62 -10.01
C ALA A 275 13.79 -9.88 -10.36
N PRO A 276 13.86 -8.68 -10.95
CA PRO A 276 12.68 -8.00 -11.46
C PRO A 276 11.96 -8.85 -12.52
N VAL A 277 10.63 -8.92 -12.42
CA VAL A 277 9.76 -9.69 -13.32
C VAL A 277 8.74 -8.75 -13.97
N ASP A 278 8.49 -8.96 -15.28
CA ASP A 278 7.48 -8.18 -15.98
C ASP A 278 6.10 -8.34 -15.32
N GLY A 279 5.43 -7.22 -15.14
CA GLY A 279 4.11 -7.22 -14.52
C GLY A 279 4.09 -7.10 -12.99
N LEU A 280 5.22 -7.31 -12.32
CA LEU A 280 5.33 -7.21 -10.85
C LEU A 280 6.33 -6.12 -10.44
N LEU A 281 6.15 -5.61 -9.23
CA LEU A 281 7.13 -4.76 -8.57
C LEU A 281 7.91 -5.59 -7.55
N THR A 282 9.22 -5.30 -7.44
CA THR A 282 10.05 -5.79 -6.34
C THR A 282 10.23 -4.66 -5.33
N THR A 283 10.04 -4.95 -4.06
CA THR A 283 10.15 -3.96 -2.99
C THR A 283 10.78 -4.56 -1.73
N ILE A 284 11.19 -3.73 -0.80
CA ILE A 284 11.59 -4.20 0.53
C ILE A 284 10.32 -4.41 1.36
N ALA A 285 10.17 -5.61 1.94
CA ALA A 285 9.07 -5.94 2.84
C ALA A 285 9.26 -5.34 4.23
N TRP A 286 10.47 -5.43 4.76
CA TRP A 286 10.95 -4.82 6.00
C TRP A 286 12.47 -4.92 6.12
N SER A 287 13.00 -4.15 7.04
CA SER A 287 14.40 -4.24 7.49
C SER A 287 14.41 -4.47 9.01
N LEU A 288 14.91 -5.61 9.44
CA LEU A 288 15.02 -5.93 10.87
C LEU A 288 16.50 -6.10 11.25
N PRO A 289 16.93 -5.64 12.43
CA PRO A 289 18.27 -5.92 12.93
C PRO A 289 18.40 -7.42 13.25
N ASP A 290 19.54 -8.02 12.88
CA ASP A 290 19.90 -9.36 13.34
C ASP A 290 20.42 -9.33 14.79
N ALA A 291 20.80 -10.49 15.34
CA ALA A 291 21.30 -10.60 16.70
C ALA A 291 22.57 -9.76 17.00
N SER A 292 23.28 -9.30 15.96
CA SER A 292 24.43 -8.39 16.08
C SER A 292 24.06 -6.92 15.88
N GLY A 293 22.77 -6.62 15.66
CA GLY A 293 22.26 -5.28 15.38
C GLY A 293 22.43 -4.82 13.92
N VAL A 294 22.84 -5.71 13.03
CA VAL A 294 23.00 -5.38 11.61
C VAL A 294 21.66 -5.51 10.90
N PRO A 295 21.19 -4.46 10.18
CA PRO A 295 19.96 -4.51 9.41
C PRO A 295 19.97 -5.63 8.36
N LYS A 296 18.92 -6.44 8.31
CA LYS A 296 18.68 -7.47 7.30
C LYS A 296 17.41 -7.15 6.53
N LEU A 297 17.54 -7.11 5.22
CA LEU A 297 16.43 -6.85 4.32
C LEU A 297 15.65 -8.13 4.03
N THR A 298 14.33 -8.03 4.06
CA THR A 298 13.40 -9.01 3.52
C THR A 298 12.69 -8.36 2.35
N TYR A 299 12.51 -9.11 1.26
CA TYR A 299 11.93 -8.60 0.03
C TYR A 299 10.51 -9.11 -0.18
N ALA A 300 9.75 -8.38 -0.97
CA ALA A 300 8.43 -8.80 -1.44
C ALA A 300 8.27 -8.54 -2.94
N TYR A 301 7.49 -9.39 -3.61
CA TYR A 301 6.81 -8.98 -4.82
C TYR A 301 5.53 -8.23 -4.44
N GLU A 302 5.22 -7.20 -5.20
CA GLU A 302 3.97 -6.43 -5.09
C GLU A 302 3.24 -6.40 -6.42
N GLY A 303 1.93 -6.62 -6.36
CA GLY A 303 1.01 -6.41 -7.47
C GLY A 303 -0.09 -5.45 -7.07
N ALA A 304 -0.28 -4.42 -7.89
CA ALA A 304 -1.31 -3.41 -7.73
C ALA A 304 -2.49 -3.70 -8.66
N ILE A 305 -3.70 -3.77 -8.10
CA ILE A 305 -4.96 -3.91 -8.80
C ILE A 305 -5.74 -2.62 -8.61
N PHE A 306 -5.96 -1.86 -9.68
CA PHE A 306 -6.48 -0.49 -9.56
C PHE A 306 -7.98 -0.43 -9.23
N VAL A 307 -8.74 -1.46 -9.56
CA VAL A 307 -10.19 -1.47 -9.38
C VAL A 307 -10.65 -2.70 -8.61
N THR A 308 -11.12 -2.46 -7.37
CA THR A 308 -11.72 -3.44 -6.48
C THR A 308 -13.02 -2.86 -5.92
N GLY A 309 -13.00 -2.18 -4.79
CA GLY A 309 -14.15 -1.48 -4.22
C GLY A 309 -14.67 -0.35 -5.12
N SER A 310 -13.79 0.30 -5.88
CA SER A 310 -14.21 1.30 -6.87
C SER A 310 -15.08 0.72 -8.00
N GLY A 311 -14.93 -0.57 -8.31
CA GLY A 311 -15.85 -1.27 -9.22
C GLY A 311 -17.27 -1.39 -8.66
N VAL A 312 -17.39 -1.65 -7.36
CA VAL A 312 -18.68 -1.66 -6.65
C VAL A 312 -19.27 -0.24 -6.58
N GLN A 313 -18.43 0.77 -6.31
CA GLN A 313 -18.88 2.17 -6.34
C GLN A 313 -19.38 2.56 -7.74
N TRP A 314 -18.73 2.11 -8.80
CA TRP A 314 -19.21 2.35 -10.17
C TRP A 314 -20.56 1.68 -10.46
N LEU A 315 -20.83 0.48 -9.95
CA LEU A 315 -22.16 -0.13 -10.04
C LEU A 315 -23.23 0.70 -9.34
N ARG A 316 -22.89 1.35 -8.23
CA ARG A 316 -23.78 2.24 -7.48
C ARG A 316 -23.96 3.60 -8.18
N ASP A 317 -22.86 4.31 -8.44
CA ASP A 317 -22.88 5.73 -8.84
C ASP A 317 -22.98 5.90 -10.36
N GLY A 318 -22.34 5.01 -11.13
CA GLY A 318 -22.30 5.06 -12.60
C GLY A 318 -23.48 4.33 -13.25
N LEU A 319 -23.74 3.09 -12.86
CA LEU A 319 -24.82 2.28 -13.43
C LEU A 319 -26.12 2.35 -12.63
N GLN A 320 -26.06 2.73 -11.35
CA GLN A 320 -27.23 2.84 -10.46
C GLN A 320 -28.01 1.53 -10.34
N VAL A 321 -27.30 0.39 -10.35
CA VAL A 321 -27.90 -0.96 -10.22
C VAL A 321 -28.01 -1.41 -8.76
N ILE A 322 -27.40 -0.70 -7.83
CA ILE A 322 -27.50 -0.85 -6.38
C ILE A 322 -27.61 0.53 -5.74
N GLU A 323 -28.27 0.62 -4.57
CA GLU A 323 -28.39 1.87 -3.82
C GLU A 323 -27.20 2.08 -2.86
N ASN A 324 -26.76 1.02 -2.19
CA ASN A 324 -25.63 1.03 -1.29
C ASN A 324 -24.58 -0.01 -1.73
N SER A 325 -23.31 0.25 -1.44
CA SER A 325 -22.24 -0.71 -1.76
C SER A 325 -22.42 -2.06 -1.08
N SER A 326 -23.07 -2.10 0.11
CA SER A 326 -23.40 -3.33 0.84
C SER A 326 -24.40 -4.24 0.09
N ASP A 327 -25.21 -3.68 -0.81
CA ASP A 327 -26.27 -4.42 -1.50
C ASP A 327 -25.71 -5.31 -2.61
N VAL A 328 -24.49 -5.04 -3.07
CA VAL A 328 -23.85 -5.77 -4.19
C VAL A 328 -23.75 -7.27 -3.94
N THR A 329 -23.42 -7.67 -2.71
CA THR A 329 -23.27 -9.09 -2.35
C THR A 329 -24.59 -9.82 -2.45
N ALA A 330 -25.67 -9.25 -1.91
CA ALA A 330 -26.99 -9.87 -1.98
C ALA A 330 -27.50 -9.96 -3.42
N LEU A 331 -27.28 -8.91 -4.22
CA LEU A 331 -27.63 -8.89 -5.64
C LEU A 331 -26.86 -9.95 -6.43
N ALA A 332 -25.54 -10.03 -6.24
CA ALA A 332 -24.68 -11.01 -6.90
C ALA A 332 -25.01 -12.46 -6.51
N ALA A 333 -25.40 -12.69 -5.25
CA ALA A 333 -25.79 -14.00 -4.74
C ALA A 333 -27.18 -14.44 -5.19
N SER A 334 -28.01 -13.55 -5.78
CA SER A 334 -29.33 -13.88 -6.29
C SER A 334 -29.32 -14.69 -7.60
N VAL A 335 -28.15 -14.86 -8.21
CA VAL A 335 -27.90 -15.68 -9.40
C VAL A 335 -26.81 -16.71 -9.13
N GLU A 336 -26.90 -17.88 -9.74
CA GLU A 336 -25.93 -18.96 -9.54
C GLU A 336 -24.57 -18.65 -10.18
N SER A 337 -24.54 -17.91 -11.29
CA SER A 337 -23.32 -17.52 -12.02
C SER A 337 -23.54 -16.20 -12.74
N SER A 338 -22.47 -15.64 -13.30
CA SER A 338 -22.55 -14.49 -14.22
C SER A 338 -23.09 -14.84 -15.61
N GLU A 339 -23.45 -16.11 -15.88
CA GLU A 339 -23.93 -16.65 -17.18
C GLU A 339 -23.02 -16.26 -18.36
N GLY A 340 -21.69 -16.27 -18.13
CA GLY A 340 -20.71 -15.92 -19.15
C GLY A 340 -20.48 -14.42 -19.35
N VAL A 341 -21.11 -13.58 -18.54
CA VAL A 341 -20.77 -12.16 -18.48
C VAL A 341 -19.43 -12.00 -17.77
N VAL A 342 -18.50 -11.29 -18.41
CA VAL A 342 -17.19 -10.95 -17.85
C VAL A 342 -17.03 -9.43 -17.90
N ILE A 343 -16.62 -8.86 -16.74
CA ILE A 343 -16.28 -7.45 -16.63
C ILE A 343 -14.78 -7.32 -16.39
N VAL A 344 -14.08 -6.63 -17.29
CA VAL A 344 -12.69 -6.20 -17.07
C VAL A 344 -12.73 -4.74 -16.60
N PRO A 345 -12.51 -4.46 -15.30
CA PRO A 345 -12.76 -3.13 -14.73
C PRO A 345 -11.54 -2.20 -14.92
N ALA A 346 -11.04 -2.07 -16.15
CA ALA A 346 -9.86 -1.25 -16.49
C ALA A 346 -10.24 0.24 -16.64
N PHE A 347 -10.84 0.87 -15.61
CA PHE A 347 -11.34 2.25 -15.68
C PHE A 347 -10.22 3.27 -15.91
N THR A 348 -9.05 3.03 -15.33
CA THR A 348 -7.84 3.85 -15.45
C THR A 348 -6.66 3.06 -16.04
N GLY A 349 -6.95 2.03 -16.81
CA GLY A 349 -5.98 1.04 -17.26
C GLY A 349 -5.95 -0.21 -16.39
N LEU A 350 -5.07 -1.14 -16.71
CA LEU A 350 -4.78 -2.35 -15.95
C LEU A 350 -3.47 -2.20 -15.19
N GLY A 351 -3.47 -2.59 -13.92
CA GLY A 351 -2.27 -2.76 -13.09
C GLY A 351 -1.59 -4.11 -13.33
N SER A 352 -1.03 -4.70 -12.27
CA SER A 352 -0.36 -5.99 -12.33
C SER A 352 -1.29 -7.12 -12.78
N PRO A 353 -0.79 -8.10 -13.56
CA PRO A 353 0.54 -8.17 -14.15
C PRO A 353 0.62 -7.49 -15.54
N TRP A 354 -0.41 -6.79 -15.98
CA TRP A 354 -0.56 -6.32 -17.35
C TRP A 354 0.09 -4.97 -17.63
N TRP A 355 0.10 -4.05 -16.67
CA TRP A 355 0.64 -2.67 -16.77
C TRP A 355 0.27 -1.96 -18.08
N ASP A 356 -1.02 -1.98 -18.42
CA ASP A 356 -1.54 -1.35 -19.64
C ASP A 356 -2.36 -0.09 -19.32
N PRO A 357 -1.79 1.13 -19.45
CA PRO A 357 -2.50 2.38 -19.19
C PRO A 357 -3.55 2.69 -20.28
N TYR A 358 -3.49 2.00 -21.42
CA TYR A 358 -4.40 2.17 -22.54
C TYR A 358 -5.59 1.20 -22.52
N ALA A 359 -5.59 0.22 -21.64
CA ALA A 359 -6.77 -0.62 -21.41
C ALA A 359 -7.95 0.21 -20.91
N ARG A 360 -9.17 -0.20 -21.26
CA ARG A 360 -10.40 0.43 -20.76
C ARG A 360 -11.39 -0.63 -20.30
N GLY A 361 -12.29 -0.20 -19.38
CA GLY A 361 -13.34 -1.05 -18.85
C GLY A 361 -14.16 -1.70 -19.98
N THR A 362 -14.34 -3.01 -19.90
CA THR A 362 -14.97 -3.79 -20.98
C THR A 362 -15.95 -4.79 -20.35
N ILE A 363 -17.14 -4.92 -20.94
CA ILE A 363 -18.15 -5.92 -20.57
C ILE A 363 -18.36 -6.83 -21.76
N LEU A 364 -18.20 -8.12 -21.59
CA LEU A 364 -18.38 -9.13 -22.63
C LEU A 364 -19.40 -10.20 -22.18
N GLY A 365 -19.95 -10.94 -23.13
CA GLY A 365 -20.86 -12.04 -22.84
C GLY A 365 -22.31 -11.62 -22.54
N ILE A 366 -22.69 -10.37 -22.76
CA ILE A 366 -24.06 -9.88 -22.57
C ILE A 366 -25.01 -10.58 -23.54
N THR A 367 -26.14 -11.08 -23.04
CA THR A 367 -27.25 -11.63 -23.77
C THR A 367 -28.52 -10.88 -23.43
N ARG A 368 -29.64 -11.23 -24.10
CA ARG A 368 -30.95 -10.62 -23.78
C ARG A 368 -31.43 -10.97 -22.35
N GLY A 369 -30.94 -12.07 -21.76
CA GLY A 369 -31.27 -12.49 -20.39
C GLY A 369 -30.42 -11.84 -19.31
N THR A 370 -29.36 -11.12 -19.67
CA THR A 370 -28.46 -10.49 -18.71
C THR A 370 -29.20 -9.44 -17.88
N SER A 371 -29.11 -9.56 -16.57
CA SER A 371 -29.71 -8.64 -15.58
C SER A 371 -28.65 -7.90 -14.76
N ALA A 372 -29.09 -6.95 -13.93
CA ALA A 372 -28.23 -6.26 -12.97
C ALA A 372 -27.49 -7.24 -12.03
N ALA A 373 -28.13 -8.36 -11.65
CA ALA A 373 -27.52 -9.38 -10.79
C ALA A 373 -26.31 -10.05 -11.46
N HIS A 374 -26.39 -10.35 -12.76
CA HIS A 374 -25.27 -10.91 -13.52
C HIS A 374 -24.10 -9.90 -13.64
N LEU A 375 -24.39 -8.59 -13.78
CA LEU A 375 -23.35 -7.55 -13.78
C LEU A 375 -22.69 -7.42 -12.40
N ALA A 376 -23.49 -7.42 -11.32
CA ALA A 376 -22.98 -7.40 -9.95
C ALA A 376 -22.08 -8.63 -9.69
N ARG A 377 -22.53 -9.81 -10.10
CA ARG A 377 -21.79 -11.06 -9.97
C ARG A 377 -20.46 -11.00 -10.73
N ALA A 378 -20.49 -10.62 -12.00
CA ALA A 378 -19.29 -10.51 -12.84
C ALA A 378 -18.29 -9.48 -12.30
N MET A 379 -18.75 -8.38 -11.68
CA MET A 379 -17.88 -7.41 -11.03
C MET A 379 -17.17 -8.03 -9.82
N LEU A 380 -17.86 -8.76 -8.95
CA LEU A 380 -17.23 -9.40 -7.79
C LEU A 380 -16.30 -10.55 -8.23
N GLU A 381 -16.67 -11.32 -9.25
CA GLU A 381 -15.79 -12.32 -9.85
C GLU A 381 -14.51 -11.71 -10.43
N SER A 382 -14.58 -10.52 -11.04
CA SER A 382 -13.42 -9.83 -11.59
C SER A 382 -12.37 -9.49 -10.51
N ILE A 383 -12.79 -9.21 -9.28
CA ILE A 383 -11.88 -8.94 -8.16
C ILE A 383 -11.01 -10.17 -7.86
N ALA A 384 -11.66 -11.35 -7.78
CA ALA A 384 -10.95 -12.59 -7.51
C ALA A 384 -10.06 -13.03 -8.69
N LEU A 385 -10.51 -12.80 -9.93
CA LEU A 385 -9.75 -13.14 -11.14
C LEU A 385 -8.50 -12.28 -11.30
N GLN A 386 -8.58 -10.97 -11.08
CA GLN A 386 -7.41 -10.08 -11.07
C GLN A 386 -6.40 -10.50 -10.00
N THR A 387 -6.87 -10.83 -8.80
CA THR A 387 -5.99 -11.31 -7.71
C THR A 387 -5.33 -12.63 -8.08
N ARG A 388 -6.04 -13.55 -8.74
CA ARG A 388 -5.46 -14.80 -9.24
C ARG A 388 -4.33 -14.54 -10.22
N ASP A 389 -4.52 -13.67 -11.22
CA ASP A 389 -3.47 -13.32 -12.17
C ASP A 389 -2.20 -12.83 -11.48
N VAL A 390 -2.34 -11.97 -10.47
CA VAL A 390 -1.21 -11.43 -9.70
C VAL A 390 -0.52 -12.52 -8.89
N VAL A 391 -1.28 -13.32 -8.14
CA VAL A 391 -0.72 -14.36 -7.25
C VAL A 391 -0.02 -15.46 -8.08
N GLU A 392 -0.60 -15.90 -9.20
CA GLU A 392 0.02 -16.87 -10.09
C GLU A 392 1.32 -16.33 -10.70
N ALA A 393 1.36 -15.04 -11.08
CA ALA A 393 2.57 -14.39 -11.55
C ALA A 393 3.67 -14.37 -10.48
N MET A 394 3.32 -14.01 -9.23
CA MET A 394 4.26 -13.97 -8.09
C MET A 394 4.81 -15.37 -7.75
N ALA A 395 3.93 -16.35 -7.64
CA ALA A 395 4.29 -17.73 -7.31
C ALA A 395 5.20 -18.33 -8.39
N SER A 396 4.86 -18.14 -9.66
CA SER A 396 5.66 -18.61 -10.80
C SER A 396 7.03 -17.94 -10.83
N ALA A 397 7.09 -16.61 -10.65
CA ALA A 397 8.35 -15.87 -10.66
C ALA A 397 9.28 -16.23 -9.50
N GLY A 398 8.70 -16.48 -8.32
CA GLY A 398 9.45 -16.84 -7.12
C GLY A 398 9.79 -18.32 -7.00
N GLY A 399 9.19 -19.18 -7.82
CA GLY A 399 9.26 -20.64 -7.62
C GLY A 399 8.65 -21.08 -6.28
N LEU A 400 7.66 -20.31 -5.78
CA LEU A 400 7.03 -20.50 -4.48
C LEU A 400 5.59 -21.02 -4.65
N THR A 401 5.09 -21.66 -3.59
CA THR A 401 3.70 -22.13 -3.55
C THR A 401 2.95 -21.37 -2.46
N LEU A 402 1.82 -20.78 -2.83
CA LEU A 402 0.92 -20.18 -1.85
C LEU A 402 0.16 -21.27 -1.11
N SER A 403 0.25 -21.31 0.22
CA SER A 403 -0.51 -22.25 1.06
C SER A 403 -1.87 -21.71 1.51
N ALA A 404 -1.96 -20.43 1.69
CA ALA A 404 -3.18 -19.67 2.01
C ALA A 404 -2.96 -18.19 1.68
N LEU A 405 -4.03 -17.47 1.31
CA LEU A 405 -4.00 -16.02 1.18
C LEU A 405 -4.54 -15.38 2.46
N ARG A 406 -3.82 -14.41 3.03
CA ARG A 406 -4.34 -13.58 4.12
C ARG A 406 -5.01 -12.33 3.56
N ALA A 407 -6.23 -12.04 4.02
CA ALA A 407 -7.08 -11.01 3.44
C ALA A 407 -7.56 -10.01 4.49
N ASP A 408 -7.53 -8.73 4.14
CA ASP A 408 -8.11 -7.63 4.92
C ASP A 408 -8.68 -6.54 4.00
N GLY A 409 -9.18 -5.46 4.60
CA GLY A 409 -9.72 -4.31 3.88
C GLY A 409 -11.24 -4.33 3.73
N GLY A 410 -11.81 -3.15 3.49
CA GLY A 410 -13.27 -2.95 3.53
C GLY A 410 -14.09 -3.63 2.42
N ALA A 411 -13.44 -4.09 1.34
CA ALA A 411 -14.12 -4.83 0.26
C ALA A 411 -14.00 -6.36 0.41
N ALA A 412 -13.36 -6.87 1.47
CA ALA A 412 -13.15 -8.29 1.77
C ALA A 412 -14.39 -8.95 2.39
N SER A 413 -15.57 -8.90 1.71
CA SER A 413 -16.76 -9.61 2.17
C SER A 413 -16.58 -11.13 2.05
N ASP A 414 -17.30 -11.92 2.89
CA ASP A 414 -17.22 -13.38 2.86
C ASP A 414 -17.49 -13.95 1.46
N PHE A 415 -18.41 -13.31 0.71
CA PHE A 415 -18.71 -13.70 -0.66
C PHE A 415 -17.49 -13.49 -1.61
N VAL A 416 -16.82 -12.35 -1.52
CA VAL A 416 -15.60 -12.07 -2.32
C VAL A 416 -14.49 -13.03 -1.91
N LEU A 417 -14.32 -13.30 -0.61
CA LEU A 417 -13.31 -14.21 -0.12
C LEU A 417 -13.58 -15.67 -0.54
N GLN A 418 -14.87 -16.09 -0.66
CA GLN A 418 -15.20 -17.41 -1.22
C GLN A 418 -14.82 -17.49 -2.70
N LEU A 419 -15.17 -16.47 -3.51
CA LEU A 419 -14.74 -16.40 -4.91
C LEU A 419 -13.21 -16.45 -5.02
N GLN A 420 -12.52 -15.78 -4.10
CA GLN A 420 -11.07 -15.77 -4.08
C GLN A 420 -10.46 -17.13 -3.73
N ALA A 421 -10.99 -17.81 -2.71
CA ALA A 421 -10.55 -19.17 -2.35
C ALA A 421 -10.74 -20.14 -3.51
N ASP A 422 -11.90 -20.08 -4.16
CA ASP A 422 -12.21 -20.91 -5.33
C ASP A 422 -11.26 -20.61 -6.49
N GLN A 423 -10.97 -19.33 -6.79
CA GLN A 423 -10.06 -18.95 -7.87
C GLN A 423 -8.62 -19.40 -7.61
N LEU A 424 -8.12 -19.26 -6.39
CA LEU A 424 -6.75 -19.64 -6.04
C LEU A 424 -6.59 -21.14 -5.79
N GLY A 425 -7.65 -21.83 -5.39
CA GLY A 425 -7.58 -23.25 -4.97
C GLY A 425 -6.86 -23.46 -3.65
N VAL A 426 -6.75 -22.41 -2.82
CA VAL A 426 -6.17 -22.43 -1.48
C VAL A 426 -7.07 -21.68 -0.50
N PRO A 427 -6.96 -21.95 0.82
CA PRO A 427 -7.73 -21.21 1.81
C PRO A 427 -7.46 -19.70 1.78
N VAL A 428 -8.51 -18.92 2.09
CA VAL A 428 -8.39 -17.48 2.37
C VAL A 428 -8.70 -17.23 3.84
N HIS A 429 -7.78 -16.58 4.53
CA HIS A 429 -7.88 -16.31 5.96
C HIS A 429 -8.09 -14.82 6.21
N ARG A 430 -9.15 -14.47 6.94
CA ARG A 430 -9.35 -13.13 7.49
C ARG A 430 -8.95 -13.14 8.97
N PRO A 431 -8.09 -12.18 9.43
CA PRO A 431 -7.67 -12.14 10.84
C PRO A 431 -8.74 -11.51 11.73
N VAL A 432 -8.66 -11.82 13.05
CA VAL A 432 -9.50 -11.19 14.08
C VAL A 432 -9.27 -9.67 14.12
N VAL A 433 -8.01 -9.22 14.04
CA VAL A 433 -7.68 -7.80 13.96
C VAL A 433 -7.57 -7.39 12.50
N GLN A 434 -8.57 -6.67 12.01
CA GLN A 434 -8.63 -6.25 10.60
C GLN A 434 -7.81 -5.00 10.28
N GLU A 435 -7.41 -4.22 11.30
CA GLU A 435 -6.54 -3.04 11.18
C GLU A 435 -5.06 -3.47 11.07
N THR A 436 -4.76 -4.36 10.13
CA THR A 436 -3.47 -5.04 10.00
C THR A 436 -2.33 -4.07 9.66
N THR A 437 -2.62 -2.99 8.95
CA THR A 437 -1.65 -1.91 8.64
C THR A 437 -1.15 -1.25 9.91
N ALA A 438 -2.05 -0.76 10.76
CA ALA A 438 -1.69 -0.15 12.03
C ALA A 438 -1.04 -1.17 12.98
N LEU A 439 -1.57 -2.42 13.03
CA LEU A 439 -1.02 -3.49 13.84
C LEU A 439 0.43 -3.83 13.44
N GLY A 440 0.74 -3.81 12.14
CA GLY A 440 2.11 -4.04 11.65
C GLY A 440 3.10 -3.00 12.15
N ALA A 441 2.73 -1.72 12.10
CA ALA A 441 3.55 -0.65 12.68
C ALA A 441 3.71 -0.79 14.20
N ALA A 442 2.63 -1.18 14.90
CA ALA A 442 2.71 -1.48 16.33
C ALA A 442 3.63 -2.66 16.62
N TYR A 443 3.54 -3.74 15.85
CA TYR A 443 4.42 -4.91 16.01
C TYR A 443 5.89 -4.56 15.78
N LEU A 444 6.23 -3.77 14.74
CA LEU A 444 7.59 -3.30 14.52
C LEU A 444 8.12 -2.49 15.70
N ALA A 445 7.32 -1.57 16.24
CA ALA A 445 7.69 -0.76 17.38
C ALA A 445 7.82 -1.60 18.67
N GLY A 446 6.87 -2.48 18.94
CA GLY A 446 6.88 -3.32 20.11
C GLY A 446 7.98 -4.39 20.09
N LEU A 447 8.36 -4.88 18.90
CA LEU A 447 9.51 -5.76 18.71
C LEU A 447 10.82 -5.07 19.14
N ALA A 448 11.01 -3.82 18.70
CA ALA A 448 12.19 -3.01 19.07
C ALA A 448 12.28 -2.74 20.59
N GLU A 449 11.17 -2.60 21.28
CA GLU A 449 11.10 -2.29 22.72
C GLU A 449 10.88 -3.54 23.60
N GLY A 450 10.92 -4.76 23.00
CA GLY A 450 10.84 -6.02 23.74
C GLY A 450 9.46 -6.34 24.30
N ILE A 451 8.38 -5.74 23.78
CA ILE A 451 6.99 -6.08 24.11
C ILE A 451 6.63 -7.43 23.48
N TRP A 452 7.08 -7.64 22.27
CA TRP A 452 7.10 -8.95 21.61
C TRP A 452 8.55 -9.38 21.38
N ASP A 453 8.89 -10.56 21.86
CA ASP A 453 10.30 -11.02 21.91
C ASP A 453 10.85 -11.39 20.52
N SER A 454 9.98 -11.75 19.57
CA SER A 454 10.37 -12.20 18.23
C SER A 454 9.18 -12.21 17.27
N VAL A 455 9.46 -12.39 15.98
CA VAL A 455 8.43 -12.56 14.93
C VAL A 455 7.59 -13.83 15.14
N GLU A 456 8.16 -14.88 15.75
CA GLU A 456 7.43 -16.10 16.13
C GLU A 456 6.44 -15.82 17.27
N HIS A 457 6.77 -14.91 18.19
CA HIS A 457 5.83 -14.45 19.22
C HIS A 457 4.65 -13.72 18.56
N ILE A 458 4.93 -12.81 17.64
CA ILE A 458 3.91 -12.09 16.85
C ILE A 458 3.05 -13.08 16.06
N SER A 459 3.66 -14.08 15.42
CA SER A 459 2.92 -15.13 14.68
C SER A 459 1.91 -15.87 15.55
N ARG A 460 2.21 -16.10 16.82
CA ARG A 460 1.28 -16.76 17.77
C ARG A 460 0.11 -15.88 18.18
N ASN A 461 0.28 -14.55 18.13
CA ASN A 461 -0.80 -13.59 18.41
C ASN A 461 -1.74 -13.44 17.22
N TRP A 462 -1.27 -13.74 16.01
CA TRP A 462 -2.11 -13.68 14.83
C TRP A 462 -3.16 -14.80 14.87
N ALA A 463 -4.43 -14.43 14.89
CA ALA A 463 -5.55 -15.37 15.00
C ALA A 463 -6.51 -15.21 13.82
N ILE A 464 -7.02 -16.33 13.33
CA ILE A 464 -8.00 -16.39 12.25
C ILE A 464 -9.39 -16.12 12.83
N ASP A 465 -10.10 -15.13 12.27
CA ASP A 465 -11.56 -14.93 12.47
C ASP A 465 -12.35 -15.87 11.55
N VAL A 466 -12.02 -15.83 10.25
CA VAL A 466 -12.69 -16.63 9.22
C VAL A 466 -11.64 -17.33 8.35
N ALA A 467 -11.78 -18.65 8.21
CA ALA A 467 -11.09 -19.45 7.22
C ALA A 467 -12.09 -19.92 6.16
N ILE A 468 -11.84 -19.54 4.91
CA ILE A 468 -12.71 -19.88 3.78
C ILE A 468 -11.96 -20.86 2.88
N GLU A 469 -12.46 -22.10 2.80
CA GLU A 469 -11.90 -23.16 1.99
C GLU A 469 -12.43 -23.09 0.54
N PRO A 470 -11.64 -23.51 -0.47
CA PRO A 470 -12.13 -23.66 -1.83
C PRO A 470 -13.26 -24.69 -1.89
N GLN A 471 -14.35 -24.38 -2.59
CA GLN A 471 -15.52 -25.23 -2.73
C GLN A 471 -15.85 -25.59 -4.18
N ALA A 472 -15.48 -24.72 -5.13
CA ALA A 472 -15.82 -24.88 -6.53
C ALA A 472 -14.97 -25.95 -7.23
N ASP A 473 -15.53 -26.64 -8.21
CA ASP A 473 -14.80 -27.56 -9.08
C ASP A 473 -13.70 -26.82 -9.84
N ARG A 474 -12.46 -27.30 -9.71
CA ARG A 474 -11.29 -26.66 -10.28
C ARG A 474 -11.37 -26.50 -11.79
N SER A 475 -11.97 -27.46 -12.51
CA SER A 475 -12.10 -27.40 -13.96
C SER A 475 -13.03 -26.28 -14.42
N LEU A 476 -14.11 -26.02 -13.66
CA LEU A 476 -15.02 -24.89 -13.93
C LEU A 476 -14.34 -23.55 -13.66
N VAL A 477 -13.63 -23.47 -12.54
CA VAL A 477 -12.87 -22.28 -12.15
C VAL A 477 -11.77 -21.95 -13.18
N ASP A 478 -11.03 -22.94 -13.65
CA ASP A 478 -10.00 -22.75 -14.67
C ASP A 478 -10.61 -22.36 -16.03
N THR A 479 -11.78 -22.90 -16.37
CA THR A 479 -12.51 -22.49 -17.58
C THR A 479 -12.95 -21.02 -17.49
N ALA A 480 -13.46 -20.58 -16.35
CA ALA A 480 -13.82 -19.18 -16.10
C ALA A 480 -12.60 -18.26 -16.19
N HIS A 481 -11.45 -18.67 -15.62
CA HIS A 481 -10.20 -17.92 -15.72
C HIS A 481 -9.69 -17.82 -17.17
N GLN A 482 -9.76 -18.89 -17.95
CA GLN A 482 -9.41 -18.81 -19.38
C GLN A 482 -10.33 -17.84 -20.15
N GLN A 483 -11.62 -17.79 -19.79
CA GLN A 483 -12.55 -16.82 -20.38
C GLN A 483 -12.19 -15.38 -19.97
N TRP A 484 -11.81 -15.19 -18.71
CA TRP A 484 -11.30 -13.91 -18.19
C TRP A 484 -10.07 -13.43 -18.98
N LEU A 485 -9.04 -14.27 -19.15
CA LEU A 485 -7.82 -13.92 -19.88
C LEU A 485 -8.14 -13.48 -21.33
N ARG A 486 -9.11 -14.15 -21.99
CA ARG A 486 -9.59 -13.72 -23.32
C ARG A 486 -10.31 -12.38 -23.28
N ALA A 487 -10.97 -12.02 -22.19
CA ALA A 487 -11.62 -10.73 -22.03
C ALA A 487 -10.58 -9.61 -21.77
N VAL A 488 -9.58 -9.87 -20.94
CA VAL A 488 -8.45 -8.96 -20.72
C VAL A 488 -7.75 -8.61 -22.03
N GLU A 489 -7.42 -9.60 -22.87
CA GLU A 489 -6.79 -9.34 -24.17
C GLU A 489 -7.63 -8.41 -25.08
N ARG A 490 -8.96 -8.43 -24.96
CA ARG A 490 -9.85 -7.54 -25.72
C ARG A 490 -9.94 -6.12 -25.17
N SER A 491 -9.61 -5.94 -23.89
CA SER A 491 -9.61 -4.63 -23.22
C SER A 491 -8.30 -3.87 -23.39
N ARG A 492 -7.20 -4.60 -23.69
CA ARG A 492 -5.84 -4.04 -23.79
C ARG A 492 -5.70 -3.12 -25.01
N GLY A 493 -4.91 -2.07 -24.84
CA GLY A 493 -4.59 -1.11 -25.90
C GLY A 493 -5.77 -0.32 -26.46
N TRP A 494 -6.96 -0.42 -25.88
CA TRP A 494 -8.19 0.17 -26.41
C TRP A 494 -8.06 1.66 -26.72
N ALA A 495 -7.45 2.44 -25.85
CA ALA A 495 -7.29 3.89 -26.00
C ALA A 495 -6.16 4.30 -26.96
N LYS A 496 -5.35 3.36 -27.48
CA LYS A 496 -4.32 3.67 -28.49
C LYS A 496 -4.90 4.07 -29.86
N PHE A 497 -6.14 3.73 -30.11
CA PHE A 497 -6.83 3.93 -31.39
C PHE A 497 -7.85 5.07 -31.36
N THR A 498 -7.64 6.11 -30.55
CA THR A 498 -8.49 7.30 -30.67
C THR A 498 -8.09 8.01 -31.97
N PRO A 499 -8.96 8.05 -32.99
CA PRO A 499 -8.69 8.88 -34.17
C PRO A 499 -8.55 10.33 -33.69
N GLN A 500 -7.48 11.00 -34.15
CA GLN A 500 -7.40 12.45 -33.97
C GLN A 500 -8.61 13.04 -34.67
N GLY A 501 -9.61 13.48 -33.91
CA GLY A 501 -10.75 14.22 -34.41
C GLY A 501 -10.39 15.67 -34.66
#